data_327cd317e13151e77a616da820e8b9aa
#
_entry.id   327cd317e13151e77a616da820e8b9aa
#
_cell.length_a   1.000
_cell.length_b   1.000
_cell.length_c   1.000
_cell.angle_alpha   90.00
_cell.angle_beta   90.00
_cell.angle_gamma   90.00
#
_symmetry.space_group_name_H-M   'P 1'
#
loop_
_entity.id
_entity.type
_entity.pdbx_description
1 polymer ?
#
loop_
_entity_poly.entity_id
_entity_poly.type
_entity_poly.pdbx_seq_one_letter_code
_entity_poly.pdbx_strand_id
1 'polypeptide(L)'
;MSAAAFIHPLADVQTTTIGAGSRVWQFCVVLPGARIGRDCNVNAQCLIENDVVIGDRVTLKSGVQLWNGLRVEDDVFIGPNASFGNDRYPRSKRPPNAFTPTLLRRGASIGANATVLCGLVIGEGAMVGAGSVVTRDVPAGELWVGNPARSRGPAPRCAALSD
;
A
#
# COMPACT_ATOMS: atom_id res chain seq x y z
N MET A 1 -9.27 -24.35 -9.86
CA MET A 1 -9.91 -23.78 -8.64
C MET A 1 -8.85 -22.94 -7.94
N SER A 2 -9.10 -21.64 -7.72
CA SER A 2 -8.17 -20.80 -6.96
C SER A 2 -8.06 -21.31 -5.52
N ALA A 3 -6.82 -21.45 -5.01
CA ALA A 3 -6.59 -21.92 -3.64
C ALA A 3 -7.18 -20.93 -2.63
N ALA A 4 -7.65 -21.42 -1.48
CA ALA A 4 -8.06 -20.55 -0.38
C ALA A 4 -6.90 -19.63 0.04
N ALA A 5 -7.22 -18.52 0.72
CA ALA A 5 -6.20 -17.64 1.27
C ALA A 5 -5.36 -18.39 2.32
N PHE A 6 -4.04 -18.17 2.30
CA PHE A 6 -3.13 -18.68 3.31
C PHE A 6 -2.95 -17.61 4.40
N ILE A 7 -3.22 -17.97 5.64
CA ILE A 7 -2.98 -17.12 6.81
C ILE A 7 -1.98 -17.85 7.71
N HIS A 8 -0.82 -17.22 7.94
CA HIS A 8 0.20 -17.80 8.81
C HIS A 8 -0.33 -17.89 10.26
N PRO A 9 -0.09 -19.00 10.98
CA PRO A 9 -0.62 -19.20 12.35
C PRO A 9 -0.23 -18.13 13.38
N LEU A 10 0.85 -17.39 13.13
CA LEU A 10 1.29 -16.26 13.97
C LEU A 10 0.81 -14.90 13.47
N ALA A 11 -0.14 -14.83 12.56
CA ALA A 11 -0.80 -13.59 12.15
C ALA A 11 -2.11 -13.42 12.92
N ASP A 12 -2.40 -12.17 13.33
CA ASP A 12 -3.69 -11.80 13.92
C ASP A 12 -4.59 -11.21 12.81
N VAL A 13 -5.43 -12.06 12.24
CA VAL A 13 -6.31 -11.67 11.13
C VAL A 13 -7.76 -11.75 11.59
N GLN A 14 -8.40 -10.59 11.72
CA GLN A 14 -9.74 -10.43 12.25
C GLN A 14 -10.79 -10.19 11.15
N THR A 15 -10.36 -9.94 9.90
CA THR A 15 -11.29 -9.82 8.76
C THR A 15 -11.57 -11.18 8.13
N THR A 16 -12.77 -11.33 7.55
CA THR A 16 -13.14 -12.49 6.74
C THR A 16 -13.06 -12.23 5.24
N THR A 17 -12.71 -11.00 4.84
CA THR A 17 -12.70 -10.56 3.44
C THR A 17 -11.28 -10.59 2.89
N ILE A 18 -10.78 -11.81 2.61
CA ILE A 18 -9.48 -12.03 1.97
C ILE A 18 -9.72 -12.91 0.73
N GLY A 19 -9.32 -12.40 -0.44
CA GLY A 19 -9.48 -13.09 -1.70
C GLY A 19 -8.61 -14.35 -1.82
N ALA A 20 -9.10 -15.30 -2.60
CA ALA A 20 -8.42 -16.56 -2.86
C ALA A 20 -7.01 -16.34 -3.42
N GLY A 21 -6.06 -17.23 -3.11
CA GLY A 21 -4.67 -17.16 -3.53
C GLY A 21 -3.82 -16.15 -2.73
N SER A 22 -4.43 -15.30 -1.93
CA SER A 22 -3.69 -14.31 -1.10
C SER A 22 -2.97 -14.99 0.06
N ARG A 23 -1.84 -14.40 0.47
CA ARG A 23 -0.99 -14.90 1.56
C ARG A 23 -0.75 -13.80 2.58
N VAL A 24 -1.05 -14.09 3.83
CA VAL A 24 -0.75 -13.21 4.98
C VAL A 24 0.28 -13.91 5.85
N TRP A 25 1.46 -13.31 5.96
CA TRP A 25 2.59 -13.90 6.65
C TRP A 25 2.58 -13.57 8.15
N GLN A 26 3.55 -14.09 8.89
CA GLN A 26 3.64 -14.01 10.34
C GLN A 26 3.70 -12.56 10.85
N PHE A 27 3.16 -12.36 12.04
CA PHE A 27 3.16 -11.09 12.77
C PHE A 27 2.44 -9.95 12.03
N CYS A 28 1.61 -10.27 11.03
CA CYS A 28 0.67 -9.31 10.48
C CYS A 28 -0.51 -9.12 11.41
N VAL A 29 -1.02 -7.90 11.46
CA VAL A 29 -2.30 -7.56 12.12
C VAL A 29 -3.24 -7.02 11.05
N VAL A 30 -4.38 -7.67 10.87
CA VAL A 30 -5.42 -7.23 9.92
C VAL A 30 -6.72 -7.05 10.68
N LEU A 31 -7.18 -5.80 10.80
CA LEU A 31 -8.34 -5.46 11.61
C LEU A 31 -9.68 -5.85 10.93
N PRO A 32 -10.79 -5.95 11.71
CA PRO A 32 -12.10 -6.28 11.17
C PRO A 32 -12.55 -5.27 10.14
N GLY A 33 -13.07 -5.59 9.03
CA GLY A 33 -13.55 -4.64 8.01
C GLY A 33 -12.52 -4.30 6.92
N ALA A 34 -11.22 -4.54 7.13
CA ALA A 34 -10.23 -4.51 6.07
C ALA A 34 -10.63 -5.47 4.94
N ARG A 35 -10.36 -5.09 3.70
CA ARG A 35 -10.63 -5.92 2.51
C ARG A 35 -9.36 -6.13 1.74
N ILE A 36 -9.05 -7.39 1.45
CA ILE A 36 -7.88 -7.80 0.66
C ILE A 36 -8.37 -8.61 -0.53
N GLY A 37 -7.97 -8.21 -1.72
CA GLY A 37 -8.31 -8.87 -2.97
C GLY A 37 -7.65 -10.24 -3.12
N ARG A 38 -7.62 -10.75 -4.36
CA ARG A 38 -7.07 -12.06 -4.72
C ARG A 38 -5.56 -11.97 -5.00
N ASP A 39 -4.88 -13.09 -4.81
CA ASP A 39 -3.47 -13.27 -5.18
C ASP A 39 -2.54 -12.21 -4.61
N CYS A 40 -2.89 -11.63 -3.47
CA CYS A 40 -2.08 -10.66 -2.74
C CYS A 40 -1.00 -11.34 -1.91
N ASN A 41 0.10 -10.63 -1.70
CA ASN A 41 1.18 -11.08 -0.83
C ASN A 41 1.45 -10.03 0.27
N VAL A 42 0.96 -10.29 1.48
CA VAL A 42 1.14 -9.43 2.66
C VAL A 42 2.27 -10.01 3.48
N ASN A 43 3.47 -9.45 3.33
CA ASN A 43 4.66 -9.94 4.04
C ASN A 43 4.59 -9.63 5.54
N ALA A 44 5.53 -10.22 6.28
CA ALA A 44 5.55 -10.19 7.74
C ALA A 44 5.53 -8.76 8.33
N GLN A 45 4.93 -8.62 9.52
CA GLN A 45 4.92 -7.37 10.29
C GLN A 45 4.15 -6.21 9.60
N CYS A 46 3.17 -6.51 8.77
CA CYS A 46 2.26 -5.49 8.24
C CYS A 46 1.07 -5.25 9.19
N LEU A 47 0.62 -4.00 9.24
CA LEU A 47 -0.64 -3.62 9.88
C LEU A 47 -1.60 -3.11 8.82
N ILE A 48 -2.84 -3.60 8.83
CA ILE A 48 -3.91 -3.17 7.93
C ILE A 48 -5.13 -2.80 8.77
N GLU A 49 -5.45 -1.51 8.81
CA GLU A 49 -6.61 -1.00 9.56
C GLU A 49 -7.95 -1.32 8.87
N ASN A 50 -9.01 -1.22 9.66
CA ASN A 50 -10.36 -1.69 9.32
C ASN A 50 -11.05 -0.98 8.15
N ASP A 51 -10.66 0.23 7.77
CA ASP A 51 -11.21 0.92 6.58
C ASP A 51 -10.26 0.87 5.37
N VAL A 52 -9.31 -0.04 5.33
CA VAL A 52 -8.39 -0.21 4.21
C VAL A 52 -8.99 -1.16 3.17
N VAL A 53 -8.90 -0.78 1.90
CA VAL A 53 -9.30 -1.63 0.77
C VAL A 53 -8.11 -1.86 -0.15
N ILE A 54 -7.79 -3.12 -0.38
CA ILE A 54 -6.69 -3.60 -1.22
C ILE A 54 -7.27 -4.43 -2.36
N GLY A 55 -6.94 -4.07 -3.59
CA GLY A 55 -7.31 -4.77 -4.81
C GLY A 55 -6.59 -6.12 -4.98
N ASP A 56 -6.59 -6.63 -6.19
CA ASP A 56 -6.00 -7.92 -6.53
C ASP A 56 -4.49 -7.83 -6.84
N ARG A 57 -3.75 -8.90 -6.62
CA ARG A 57 -2.31 -9.05 -6.96
C ARG A 57 -1.41 -7.97 -6.35
N VAL A 58 -1.80 -7.43 -5.23
CA VAL A 58 -1.02 -6.42 -4.48
C VAL A 58 0.07 -7.09 -3.68
N THR A 59 1.26 -6.49 -3.68
CA THR A 59 2.37 -6.92 -2.83
C THR A 59 2.69 -5.86 -1.79
N LEU A 60 2.52 -6.21 -0.51
CA LEU A 60 3.01 -5.43 0.62
C LEU A 60 4.28 -6.09 1.15
N LYS A 61 5.37 -5.36 1.16
CA LYS A 61 6.61 -5.81 1.76
C LYS A 61 6.59 -5.60 3.28
N SER A 62 7.49 -6.24 3.99
CA SER A 62 7.51 -6.25 5.46
C SER A 62 7.56 -4.85 6.08
N GLY A 63 6.87 -4.69 7.21
CA GLY A 63 6.86 -3.46 7.99
C GLY A 63 5.96 -2.36 7.43
N VAL A 64 5.14 -2.64 6.42
CA VAL A 64 4.18 -1.68 5.86
C VAL A 64 2.97 -1.56 6.78
N GLN A 65 2.58 -0.33 7.08
CA GLN A 65 1.40 -0.01 7.88
C GLN A 65 0.40 0.78 7.05
N LEU A 66 -0.79 0.24 6.87
CA LEU A 66 -1.87 0.86 6.10
C LEU A 66 -2.96 1.34 7.05
N TRP A 67 -3.13 2.65 7.11
CA TRP A 67 -4.07 3.33 7.98
C TRP A 67 -5.42 3.57 7.31
N ASN A 68 -6.45 3.81 8.12
CA ASN A 68 -7.80 4.15 7.64
C ASN A 68 -7.80 5.24 6.56
N GLY A 69 -8.62 5.08 5.54
CA GLY A 69 -8.71 5.96 4.39
C GLY A 69 -7.83 5.55 3.21
N LEU A 70 -6.94 4.56 3.35
CA LEU A 70 -6.10 4.12 2.24
C LEU A 70 -6.87 3.19 1.29
N ARG A 71 -6.73 3.46 -0.01
CA ARG A 71 -7.30 2.66 -1.11
C ARG A 71 -6.18 2.25 -2.04
N VAL A 72 -6.00 0.96 -2.23
CA VAL A 72 -4.95 0.36 -3.05
C VAL A 72 -5.61 -0.41 -4.17
N GLU A 73 -5.42 0.02 -5.41
CA GLU A 73 -5.93 -0.69 -6.58
C GLU A 73 -5.07 -1.92 -6.91
N ASP A 74 -5.44 -2.63 -7.99
CA ASP A 74 -4.77 -3.86 -8.41
C ASP A 74 -3.31 -3.65 -8.78
N ASP A 75 -2.52 -4.73 -8.70
CA ASP A 75 -1.13 -4.79 -9.18
C ASP A 75 -0.18 -3.78 -8.52
N VAL A 76 -0.54 -3.18 -7.39
CA VAL A 76 0.30 -2.22 -6.67
C VAL A 76 1.40 -2.95 -5.88
N PHE A 77 2.61 -2.38 -5.92
CA PHE A 77 3.73 -2.81 -5.12
C PHE A 77 4.05 -1.75 -4.04
N ILE A 78 4.16 -2.19 -2.78
CA ILE A 78 4.57 -1.32 -1.67
C ILE A 78 5.83 -1.91 -1.02
N GLY A 79 6.93 -1.17 -1.16
CA GLY A 79 8.24 -1.53 -0.65
C GLY A 79 8.33 -1.58 0.87
N PRO A 80 9.35 -2.24 1.44
CA PRO A 80 9.46 -2.43 2.88
C PRO A 80 9.52 -1.08 3.62
N ASN A 81 8.84 -1.04 4.76
CA ASN A 81 8.79 0.14 5.64
C ASN A 81 8.29 1.43 4.97
N ALA A 82 7.60 1.34 3.83
CA ALA A 82 6.92 2.52 3.28
C ALA A 82 5.84 2.98 4.25
N SER A 83 5.75 4.28 4.46
CA SER A 83 4.89 4.91 5.45
C SER A 83 3.83 5.78 4.80
N PHE A 84 2.61 5.73 5.34
CA PHE A 84 1.47 6.52 4.86
C PHE A 84 0.92 7.37 5.99
N GLY A 85 0.59 8.62 5.71
CA GLY A 85 -0.20 9.44 6.63
C GLY A 85 -1.69 9.27 6.37
N ASN A 86 -2.53 9.47 7.39
CA ASN A 86 -3.98 9.57 7.25
C ASN A 86 -4.56 10.82 7.93
N ASP A 87 -3.74 11.50 8.72
CA ASP A 87 -4.06 12.78 9.34
C ASP A 87 -3.00 13.83 8.94
N ARG A 88 -3.45 14.98 8.45
CA ARG A 88 -2.55 16.04 8.00
C ARG A 88 -1.94 16.84 9.16
N TYR A 89 -2.65 16.91 10.28
CA TYR A 89 -2.25 17.70 11.45
C TYR A 89 -2.45 16.92 12.75
N PRO A 90 -1.76 15.78 12.90
CA PRO A 90 -2.01 14.87 14.00
C PRO A 90 -1.73 15.52 15.35
N ARG A 91 -2.62 15.27 16.31
CA ARG A 91 -2.47 15.67 17.71
C ARG A 91 -2.92 14.54 18.62
N SER A 92 -2.18 14.28 19.68
CA SER A 92 -2.54 13.27 20.66
C SER A 92 -3.96 13.50 21.20
N LYS A 93 -4.77 12.45 21.22
CA LYS A 93 -6.17 12.45 21.70
C LYS A 93 -7.13 13.41 20.97
N ARG A 94 -6.76 13.86 19.78
CA ARG A 94 -7.59 14.73 18.92
C ARG A 94 -7.63 14.15 17.50
N PRO A 95 -8.31 13.00 17.30
CA PRO A 95 -8.45 12.45 15.96
C PRO A 95 -9.29 13.39 15.08
N PRO A 96 -9.07 13.40 13.76
CA PRO A 96 -9.91 14.15 12.84
C PRO A 96 -11.32 13.55 12.80
N ASN A 97 -12.31 14.34 12.42
CA ASN A 97 -13.68 13.85 12.21
C ASN A 97 -13.77 12.80 11.10
N ALA A 98 -12.89 12.88 10.10
CA ALA A 98 -12.73 11.90 9.04
C ALA A 98 -11.27 11.91 8.55
N PHE A 99 -10.74 10.72 8.24
CA PHE A 99 -9.43 10.59 7.62
C PHE A 99 -9.49 10.96 6.14
N THR A 100 -8.44 11.62 5.66
CA THR A 100 -8.35 12.03 4.25
C THR A 100 -7.90 10.84 3.40
N PRO A 101 -8.70 10.37 2.43
CA PRO A 101 -8.36 9.20 1.63
C PRO A 101 -7.11 9.42 0.81
N THR A 102 -6.24 8.41 0.78
CA THR A 102 -5.08 8.32 -0.12
C THR A 102 -5.32 7.17 -1.10
N LEU A 103 -5.04 7.39 -2.37
CA LEU A 103 -5.32 6.44 -3.43
C LEU A 103 -4.04 6.04 -4.17
N LEU A 104 -3.74 4.75 -4.19
CA LEU A 104 -2.71 4.16 -5.02
C LEU A 104 -3.40 3.50 -6.22
N ARG A 105 -3.20 4.05 -7.41
CA ARG A 105 -3.81 3.55 -8.64
C ARG A 105 -3.11 2.28 -9.13
N ARG A 106 -3.79 1.57 -10.01
CA ARG A 106 -3.32 0.30 -10.59
C ARG A 106 -1.86 0.35 -11.00
N GLY A 107 -1.10 -0.67 -10.61
CA GLY A 107 0.31 -0.83 -11.00
C GLY A 107 1.27 0.21 -10.42
N ALA A 108 0.82 1.08 -9.52
CA ALA A 108 1.72 2.01 -8.84
C ALA A 108 2.75 1.26 -8.00
N SER A 109 3.96 1.81 -7.90
CA SER A 109 5.07 1.22 -7.14
C SER A 109 5.62 2.22 -6.13
N ILE A 110 5.63 1.85 -4.86
CA ILE A 110 6.17 2.67 -3.78
C ILE A 110 7.48 2.06 -3.31
N GLY A 111 8.55 2.83 -3.38
CA GLY A 111 9.89 2.40 -2.97
C GLY A 111 10.03 2.19 -1.47
N ALA A 112 11.06 1.42 -1.07
CA ALA A 112 11.39 1.18 0.34
C ALA A 112 11.56 2.47 1.12
N ASN A 113 11.04 2.54 2.35
CA ASN A 113 11.14 3.70 3.24
C ASN A 113 10.60 5.00 2.65
N ALA A 114 9.80 4.97 1.59
CA ALA A 114 9.13 6.17 1.09
C ALA A 114 8.00 6.59 2.04
N THR A 115 7.77 7.89 2.13
CA THR A 115 6.67 8.47 2.91
C THR A 115 5.67 9.13 1.96
N VAL A 116 4.40 8.78 2.08
CA VAL A 116 3.30 9.38 1.31
C VAL A 116 2.37 10.11 2.28
N LEU A 117 2.23 11.42 2.12
CA LEU A 117 1.29 12.21 2.94
C LEU A 117 -0.16 11.85 2.60
N CYS A 118 -1.08 12.13 3.52
CA CYS A 118 -2.50 11.85 3.32
C CYS A 118 -3.14 12.71 2.23
N GLY A 119 -4.23 12.19 1.64
CA GLY A 119 -5.04 12.92 0.67
C GLY A 119 -4.43 12.98 -0.73
N LEU A 120 -3.49 12.12 -1.05
CA LEU A 120 -2.80 12.13 -2.33
C LEU A 120 -3.24 10.98 -3.23
N VAL A 121 -3.09 11.21 -4.53
CA VAL A 121 -3.26 10.19 -5.56
C VAL A 121 -1.89 9.86 -6.15
N ILE A 122 -1.52 8.58 -6.09
CA ILE A 122 -0.38 8.05 -6.85
C ILE A 122 -0.95 7.43 -8.11
N GLY A 123 -0.62 8.01 -9.26
CA GLY A 123 -1.20 7.69 -10.57
C GLY A 123 -0.91 6.27 -11.04
N GLU A 124 -1.69 5.81 -12.02
CA GLU A 124 -1.53 4.47 -12.62
C GLU A 124 -0.11 4.27 -13.16
N GLY A 125 0.51 3.15 -12.78
CA GLY A 125 1.87 2.83 -13.22
C GLY A 125 2.95 3.82 -12.76
N ALA A 126 2.63 4.77 -11.87
CA ALA A 126 3.62 5.68 -11.31
C ALA A 126 4.58 4.97 -10.37
N MET A 127 5.79 5.50 -10.24
CA MET A 127 6.83 4.95 -9.38
C MET A 127 7.34 6.03 -8.42
N VAL A 128 7.35 5.71 -7.14
CA VAL A 128 7.97 6.53 -6.09
C VAL A 128 9.30 5.87 -5.69
N GLY A 129 10.39 6.59 -5.82
CA GLY A 129 11.72 6.09 -5.46
C GLY A 129 11.88 5.85 -3.95
N ALA A 130 12.79 4.95 -3.59
CA ALA A 130 13.08 4.64 -2.18
C ALA A 130 13.49 5.90 -1.39
N GLY A 131 13.05 6.00 -0.13
CA GLY A 131 13.35 7.13 0.75
C GLY A 131 12.72 8.47 0.36
N SER A 132 11.84 8.50 -0.62
CA SER A 132 11.19 9.73 -1.08
C SER A 132 10.08 10.17 -0.15
N VAL A 133 9.81 11.48 -0.10
CA VAL A 133 8.69 12.07 0.64
C VAL A 133 7.71 12.72 -0.35
N VAL A 134 6.58 12.05 -0.58
CA VAL A 134 5.56 12.50 -1.51
C VAL A 134 4.62 13.48 -0.81
N THR A 135 4.58 14.72 -1.29
CA THR A 135 3.82 15.84 -0.71
C THR A 135 2.73 16.39 -1.61
N ARG A 136 2.56 15.82 -2.81
CA ARG A 136 1.53 16.15 -3.79
C ARG A 136 1.24 14.93 -4.67
N ASP A 137 0.17 14.98 -5.45
CA ASP A 137 -0.20 13.91 -6.37
C ASP A 137 0.93 13.59 -7.34
N VAL A 138 1.08 12.31 -7.65
CA VAL A 138 2.02 11.80 -8.63
C VAL A 138 1.25 11.41 -9.89
N PRO A 139 1.53 12.05 -11.05
CA PRO A 139 0.88 11.71 -12.30
C PRO A 139 1.12 10.25 -12.73
N ALA A 140 0.19 9.72 -13.53
CA ALA A 140 0.32 8.37 -14.08
C ALA A 140 1.62 8.21 -14.89
N GLY A 141 2.27 7.06 -14.71
CA GLY A 141 3.47 6.68 -15.46
C GLY A 141 4.71 7.53 -15.20
N GLU A 142 4.74 8.33 -14.14
CA GLU A 142 5.92 9.12 -13.77
C GLU A 142 6.73 8.50 -12.64
N LEU A 143 8.05 8.71 -12.68
CA LEU A 143 8.99 8.44 -11.60
C LEU A 143 9.19 9.70 -10.75
N TRP A 144 8.93 9.59 -9.46
CA TRP A 144 9.14 10.68 -8.50
C TRP A 144 10.15 10.27 -7.42
N VAL A 145 11.14 11.14 -7.16
CA VAL A 145 12.24 10.84 -6.23
C VAL A 145 12.60 12.06 -5.40
N GLY A 146 13.01 11.85 -4.18
CA GLY A 146 13.62 12.86 -3.30
C GLY A 146 12.70 13.32 -2.16
N ASN A 147 13.17 14.27 -1.37
CA ASN A 147 12.46 14.91 -0.26
C ASN A 147 12.56 16.45 -0.38
N PRO A 148 11.47 17.14 -0.75
CA PRO A 148 10.21 16.59 -1.23
C PRO A 148 10.40 15.93 -2.61
N ALA A 149 9.59 14.89 -2.89
CA ALA A 149 9.66 14.16 -4.15
C ALA A 149 9.33 15.08 -5.35
N ARG A 150 10.06 14.88 -6.45
CA ARG A 150 9.88 15.59 -7.72
C ARG A 150 9.97 14.62 -8.88
N SER A 151 9.30 14.96 -9.97
CA SER A 151 9.32 14.18 -11.20
C SER A 151 10.76 14.05 -11.76
N ARG A 152 11.07 12.86 -12.22
CA ARG A 152 12.28 12.51 -12.97
C ARG A 152 11.96 12.05 -14.39
N GLY A 153 10.74 12.31 -14.85
CA GLY A 153 10.24 11.87 -16.13
C GLY A 153 9.49 10.54 -16.05
N PRO A 154 9.37 9.82 -17.17
CA PRO A 154 8.62 8.57 -17.22
C PRO A 154 9.17 7.51 -16.27
N ALA A 155 8.27 6.78 -15.61
CA ALA A 155 8.65 5.60 -14.84
C ALA A 155 9.26 4.53 -15.77
N PRO A 156 10.36 3.88 -15.36
CA PRO A 156 10.91 2.79 -16.13
C PRO A 156 9.88 1.67 -16.27
N ARG A 157 9.69 1.20 -17.51
CA ARG A 157 8.89 0.00 -17.73
C ARG A 157 9.70 -1.19 -17.27
N CYS A 158 9.09 -2.07 -16.48
CA CYS A 158 9.68 -3.37 -16.20
C CYS A 158 9.89 -4.05 -17.56
N ALA A 159 11.15 -4.31 -17.92
CA ALA A 159 11.41 -5.17 -19.05
C ALA A 159 10.75 -6.52 -18.73
N ALA A 160 9.87 -7.01 -19.60
CA ALA A 160 9.38 -8.35 -19.49
C ALA A 160 10.62 -9.25 -19.34
N LEU A 161 10.67 -10.02 -18.26
CA LEU A 161 11.66 -11.09 -18.14
C LEU A 161 11.38 -11.97 -19.35
N SER A 162 12.28 -11.91 -20.35
CA SER A 162 12.25 -12.89 -21.44
C SER A 162 12.47 -14.26 -20.80
N ASP A 163 11.43 -15.10 -20.92
CA ASP A 163 11.49 -16.51 -20.58
C ASP A 163 12.65 -17.22 -21.25
#